data_facaa95db1f189a06170518ae3969b53
#
_entry.id   facaa95db1f189a06170518ae3969b53
#
_cell.length_a   1.000
_cell.length_b   1.000
_cell.length_c   1.000
_cell.angle_alpha   90.00
_cell.angle_beta   90.00
_cell.angle_gamma   90.00
#
_symmetry.space_group_name_H-M   'P 1'
#
loop_
_entity.id
_entity.type
_entity.pdbx_description
1 polymer ?
#
loop_
_entity_poly.entity_id
_entity_poly.type
_entity_poly.pdbx_seq_one_letter_code
_entity_poly.pdbx_strand_id
1 'polypeptide(L)'
;ATVACLMPVVIQICRTAQIPVSPQLMALAIAANVGGTITMIGTPPNILMSATLQTAHLLPFGFFEFAWIGIPLSLTGMVYMLTIGRRLCPRHLALESAPEEAAEEKKDPRKMVICAVILGTVVLAMVLEKSIGIAMETTAIIGALACVLTGCLTEKQAYRGVDWTTIFLFAGMLPLANAMESSGAGQLIANIVVGLMGDAPSPMLIITAMFILSCGLTQFMSNTAAAALLAPIAISIAQTIGAAPYPIVMAIGIAASCAFTTPVATPPNTLVLAAGQFRFMDYVKIGLPLVLLSLIVCVVIIPLVWPF
;
A
#
# COMPACT_ATOMS: atom_id res chain seq x y z
N ALA A 1 -9.87 -1.74 6.06
CA ALA A 1 -11.30 -1.44 5.89
C ALA A 1 -11.95 -2.31 4.80
N THR A 2 -11.50 -2.25 3.52
CA THR A 2 -12.14 -2.93 2.38
C THR A 2 -12.36 -4.43 2.60
N VAL A 3 -11.32 -5.15 3.05
CA VAL A 3 -11.43 -6.60 3.31
C VAL A 3 -12.41 -6.88 4.44
N ALA A 4 -12.36 -6.11 5.53
CA ALA A 4 -13.28 -6.29 6.66
C ALA A 4 -14.76 -6.12 6.25
N CYS A 5 -15.05 -5.16 5.36
CA CYS A 5 -16.41 -4.92 4.86
C CYS A 5 -16.87 -5.98 3.85
N LEU A 6 -15.99 -6.41 2.95
CA LEU A 6 -16.36 -7.32 1.86
C LEU A 6 -16.25 -8.80 2.24
N MET A 7 -15.46 -9.16 3.21
CA MET A 7 -15.23 -10.55 3.63
C MET A 7 -16.53 -11.29 4.00
N PRO A 8 -17.45 -10.72 4.81
CA PRO A 8 -18.73 -11.37 5.11
C PRO A 8 -19.58 -11.61 3.86
N VAL A 9 -19.61 -10.63 2.95
CA VAL A 9 -20.35 -10.72 1.68
C VAL A 9 -19.80 -11.85 0.81
N VAL A 10 -18.47 -11.91 0.66
CA VAL A 10 -17.79 -12.96 -0.10
C VAL A 10 -18.07 -14.34 0.50
N ILE A 11 -17.98 -14.48 1.83
CA ILE A 11 -18.31 -15.75 2.52
C ILE A 11 -19.76 -16.15 2.26
N GLN A 12 -20.71 -15.21 2.35
CA GLN A 12 -22.12 -15.46 2.09
C GLN A 12 -22.38 -15.94 0.65
N ILE A 13 -21.75 -15.27 -0.33
CA ILE A 13 -21.84 -15.67 -1.74
C ILE A 13 -21.26 -17.07 -1.93
N CYS A 14 -20.10 -17.38 -1.34
CA CYS A 14 -19.48 -18.69 -1.43
C CYS A 14 -20.35 -19.79 -0.84
N ARG A 15 -21.00 -19.53 0.30
CA ARG A 15 -21.95 -20.46 0.93
C ARG A 15 -23.16 -20.72 0.03
N THR A 16 -23.80 -19.67 -0.49
CA THR A 16 -24.97 -19.79 -1.35
C THR A 16 -24.66 -20.52 -2.66
N ALA A 17 -23.50 -20.23 -3.24
CA ALA A 17 -23.05 -20.84 -4.49
C ALA A 17 -22.36 -22.19 -4.31
N GLN A 18 -22.15 -22.67 -3.07
CA GLN A 18 -21.45 -23.92 -2.76
C GLN A 18 -20.04 -24.00 -3.37
N ILE A 19 -19.32 -22.87 -3.39
CA ILE A 19 -17.95 -22.77 -3.91
C ILE A 19 -16.93 -22.64 -2.77
N PRO A 20 -15.67 -23.06 -2.97
CA PRO A 20 -14.62 -22.90 -1.96
C PRO A 20 -14.40 -21.44 -1.60
N VAL A 21 -14.33 -21.14 -0.29
CA VAL A 21 -14.18 -19.77 0.22
C VAL A 21 -12.73 -19.29 0.16
N SER A 22 -11.75 -20.21 0.36
CA SER A 22 -10.34 -19.82 0.46
C SER A 22 -9.81 -19.10 -0.77
N PRO A 23 -10.00 -19.57 -2.03
CA PRO A 23 -9.50 -18.85 -3.20
C PRO A 23 -10.11 -17.45 -3.35
N GLN A 24 -11.37 -17.26 -2.94
CA GLN A 24 -12.06 -15.97 -3.03
C GLN A 24 -11.53 -14.98 -1.99
N LEU A 25 -11.27 -15.45 -0.77
CA LEU A 25 -10.69 -14.62 0.29
C LEU A 25 -9.24 -14.24 0.00
N MET A 26 -8.44 -15.15 -0.55
CA MET A 26 -7.08 -14.82 -0.98
C MET A 26 -7.10 -13.78 -2.10
N ALA A 27 -7.99 -13.94 -3.09
CA ALA A 27 -8.17 -12.97 -4.16
C ALA A 27 -8.60 -11.59 -3.61
N LEU A 28 -9.50 -11.56 -2.63
CA LEU A 28 -9.93 -10.34 -1.96
C LEU A 28 -8.75 -9.64 -1.25
N ALA A 29 -7.92 -10.39 -0.51
CA ALA A 29 -6.75 -9.85 0.20
C ALA A 29 -5.72 -9.26 -0.79
N ILE A 30 -5.40 -10.01 -1.84
CA ILE A 30 -4.47 -9.56 -2.89
C ILE A 30 -5.03 -8.33 -3.61
N ALA A 31 -6.30 -8.34 -4.01
CA ALA A 31 -6.94 -7.21 -4.67
C ALA A 31 -6.94 -5.94 -3.79
N ALA A 32 -7.15 -6.09 -2.47
CA ALA A 32 -7.09 -4.96 -1.54
C ALA A 32 -5.67 -4.38 -1.42
N ASN A 33 -4.65 -5.24 -1.35
CA ASN A 33 -3.25 -4.81 -1.28
C ASN A 33 -2.82 -4.12 -2.58
N VAL A 34 -3.07 -4.75 -3.73
CA VAL A 34 -2.64 -4.21 -5.03
C VAL A 34 -3.48 -3.00 -5.43
N GLY A 35 -4.79 -3.02 -5.20
CA GLY A 35 -5.68 -1.89 -5.47
C GLY A 35 -5.32 -0.63 -4.68
N GLY A 36 -4.77 -0.80 -3.47
CA GLY A 36 -4.25 0.31 -2.68
C GLY A 36 -3.05 1.03 -3.33
N THR A 37 -2.33 0.40 -4.25
CA THR A 37 -1.20 1.06 -4.94
C THR A 37 -1.62 2.00 -6.07
N ILE A 38 -2.91 2.09 -6.42
CA ILE A 38 -3.38 2.91 -7.56
C ILE A 38 -3.37 4.40 -7.22
N THR A 39 -3.62 4.76 -5.98
CA THR A 39 -3.72 6.17 -5.56
C THR A 39 -2.73 6.48 -4.44
N MET A 40 -2.38 7.77 -4.31
CA MET A 40 -1.46 8.22 -3.26
C MET A 40 -1.96 7.87 -1.86
N ILE A 41 -3.26 7.97 -1.59
CA ILE A 41 -3.86 7.69 -0.27
C ILE A 41 -4.27 6.23 -0.06
N GLY A 42 -4.08 5.37 -1.06
CA GLY A 42 -4.55 3.99 -0.99
C GLY A 42 -3.75 3.11 -0.02
N THR A 43 -2.46 3.41 0.18
CA THR A 43 -1.61 2.78 1.19
C THR A 43 -0.70 3.80 1.87
N PRO A 44 -0.39 3.65 3.18
CA PRO A 44 0.51 4.56 3.88
C PRO A 44 1.90 4.73 3.25
N PRO A 45 2.55 3.69 2.69
CA PRO A 45 3.82 3.85 1.98
C PRO A 45 3.78 4.88 0.86
N ASN A 46 2.69 4.97 0.09
CA ASN A 46 2.58 5.93 -1.01
C ASN A 46 2.61 7.38 -0.51
N ILE A 47 1.87 7.66 0.57
CA ILE A 47 1.88 8.98 1.22
C ILE A 47 3.29 9.30 1.72
N LEU A 48 3.94 8.32 2.35
CA LEU A 48 5.30 8.49 2.89
C LEU A 48 6.30 8.81 1.78
N MET A 49 6.25 8.12 0.66
CA MET A 49 7.15 8.37 -0.47
C MET A 49 6.94 9.78 -1.03
N SER A 50 5.70 10.26 -1.13
CA SER A 50 5.40 11.62 -1.55
C SER A 50 5.92 12.66 -0.55
N ALA A 51 5.74 12.43 0.76
CA ALA A 51 6.26 13.29 1.82
C ALA A 51 7.80 13.32 1.85
N THR A 52 8.46 12.19 1.55
CA THR A 52 9.93 12.12 1.47
C THR A 52 10.48 13.03 0.37
N LEU A 53 9.82 13.09 -0.78
CA LEU A 53 10.19 14.02 -1.85
C LEU A 53 10.05 15.49 -1.40
N GLN A 54 8.96 15.81 -0.69
CA GLN A 54 8.77 17.16 -0.14
C GLN A 54 9.88 17.55 0.84
N THR A 55 10.30 16.64 1.73
CA THR A 55 11.41 16.92 2.67
C THR A 55 12.75 17.11 1.96
N ALA A 56 12.93 16.48 0.82
CA ALA A 56 14.09 16.69 -0.06
C ALA A 56 13.94 17.92 -1.00
N HIS A 57 12.96 18.81 -0.75
CA HIS A 57 12.64 20.00 -1.56
C HIS A 57 12.33 19.69 -3.02
N LEU A 58 11.77 18.51 -3.28
CA LEU A 58 11.32 18.06 -4.61
C LEU A 58 9.80 18.12 -4.71
N LEU A 59 9.29 18.09 -5.93
CA LEU A 59 7.84 18.04 -6.16
C LEU A 59 7.29 16.69 -5.68
N PRO A 60 6.22 16.69 -4.86
CA PRO A 60 5.58 15.45 -4.43
C PRO A 60 4.88 14.76 -5.60
N PHE A 61 4.61 13.46 -5.44
CA PHE A 61 3.77 12.73 -6.38
C PHE A 61 2.33 13.27 -6.40
N GLY A 62 1.74 13.33 -7.58
CA GLY A 62 0.33 13.65 -7.74
C GLY A 62 -0.59 12.51 -7.27
N PHE A 63 -1.87 12.84 -7.00
CA PHE A 63 -2.86 11.89 -6.46
C PHE A 63 -2.98 10.59 -7.26
N PHE A 64 -3.05 10.66 -8.59
CA PHE A 64 -3.14 9.51 -9.49
C PHE A 64 -1.82 9.13 -10.15
N GLU A 65 -0.71 9.70 -9.74
CA GLU A 65 0.58 9.39 -10.35
C GLU A 65 1.00 7.94 -10.09
N PHE A 66 0.61 7.40 -8.94
CA PHE A 66 0.76 5.99 -8.61
C PHE A 66 -0.05 5.04 -9.53
N ALA A 67 -1.08 5.54 -10.21
CA ALA A 67 -1.91 4.73 -11.11
C ALA A 67 -1.12 4.19 -12.31
N TRP A 68 -0.07 4.88 -12.75
CA TRP A 68 0.78 4.42 -13.86
C TRP A 68 1.42 3.05 -13.58
N ILE A 69 1.72 2.75 -12.34
CA ILE A 69 2.25 1.45 -11.93
C ILE A 69 1.18 0.58 -11.24
N GLY A 70 0.28 1.19 -10.47
CA GLY A 70 -0.74 0.50 -9.71
C GLY A 70 -1.79 -0.19 -10.57
N ILE A 71 -2.19 0.39 -11.72
CA ILE A 71 -3.14 -0.24 -12.64
C ILE A 71 -2.51 -1.48 -13.32
N PRO A 72 -1.33 -1.41 -13.95
CA PRO A 72 -0.66 -2.59 -14.48
C PRO A 72 -0.44 -3.69 -13.44
N LEU A 73 -0.06 -3.30 -12.22
CA LEU A 73 0.13 -4.24 -11.12
C LEU A 73 -1.19 -4.91 -10.71
N SER A 74 -2.29 -4.15 -10.64
CA SER A 74 -3.63 -4.66 -10.34
C SER A 74 -4.13 -5.63 -11.41
N LEU A 75 -3.93 -5.31 -12.69
CA LEU A 75 -4.26 -6.20 -13.79
C LEU A 75 -3.44 -7.49 -13.74
N THR A 76 -2.14 -7.39 -13.47
CA THR A 76 -1.25 -8.54 -13.30
C THR A 76 -1.72 -9.42 -12.14
N GLY A 77 -2.05 -8.84 -10.98
CA GLY A 77 -2.58 -9.57 -9.83
C GLY A 77 -3.91 -10.26 -10.13
N MET A 78 -4.82 -9.59 -10.85
CA MET A 78 -6.09 -10.15 -11.26
C MET A 78 -5.91 -11.34 -12.22
N VAL A 79 -5.11 -11.17 -13.28
CA VAL A 79 -4.82 -12.25 -14.25
C VAL A 79 -4.13 -13.42 -13.55
N TYR A 80 -3.15 -13.13 -12.66
CA TYR A 80 -2.48 -14.15 -11.88
C TYR A 80 -3.46 -14.96 -11.02
N MET A 81 -4.35 -14.30 -10.29
CA MET A 81 -5.33 -14.98 -9.42
C MET A 81 -6.35 -15.79 -10.22
N LEU A 82 -6.78 -15.31 -11.38
CA LEU A 82 -7.71 -16.03 -12.25
C LEU A 82 -7.09 -17.28 -12.92
N THR A 83 -5.79 -17.29 -13.14
CA THR A 83 -5.07 -18.36 -13.85
C THR A 83 -4.34 -19.31 -12.91
N ILE A 84 -3.26 -18.84 -12.31
CA ILE A 84 -2.31 -19.61 -11.49
C ILE A 84 -2.71 -19.60 -10.03
N GLY A 85 -3.00 -18.44 -9.47
CA GLY A 85 -3.20 -18.24 -8.03
C GLY A 85 -4.33 -19.12 -7.47
N ARG A 86 -5.47 -19.20 -8.17
CA ARG A 86 -6.59 -20.06 -7.76
C ARG A 86 -6.24 -21.55 -7.73
N ARG A 87 -5.24 -22.00 -8.49
CA ARG A 87 -4.81 -23.41 -8.51
C ARG A 87 -3.89 -23.72 -7.34
N LEU A 88 -3.15 -22.72 -6.86
CA LEU A 88 -2.26 -22.84 -5.72
C LEU A 88 -2.99 -22.68 -4.38
N CYS A 89 -4.17 -22.05 -4.39
CA CYS A 89 -4.99 -21.87 -3.18
C CYS A 89 -5.55 -23.21 -2.69
N PRO A 90 -5.57 -23.44 -1.36
CA PRO A 90 -6.33 -24.51 -0.75
C PRO A 90 -7.83 -24.33 -1.05
N ARG A 91 -8.58 -25.43 -1.10
CA ARG A 91 -10.01 -25.42 -1.45
C ARG A 91 -10.84 -25.81 -0.23
N HIS A 92 -10.89 -24.95 0.77
CA HIS A 92 -11.76 -25.15 1.92
C HIS A 92 -13.13 -24.54 1.67
N LEU A 93 -14.17 -25.26 2.06
CA LEU A 93 -15.54 -24.73 2.14
C LEU A 93 -15.67 -23.81 3.36
N ALA A 94 -16.62 -22.90 3.32
CA ALA A 94 -16.87 -22.01 4.46
C ALA A 94 -17.25 -22.85 5.69
N LEU A 95 -16.61 -22.56 6.84
CA LEU A 95 -17.01 -23.16 8.12
C LEU A 95 -18.43 -22.70 8.46
N GLU A 96 -19.24 -23.62 9.01
CA GLU A 96 -20.60 -23.30 9.47
C GLU A 96 -20.61 -22.25 10.59
N SER A 97 -19.51 -22.19 11.35
CA SER A 97 -19.28 -21.30 12.49
C SER A 97 -18.37 -20.11 12.17
N ALA A 98 -18.54 -19.43 11.02
CA ALA A 98 -17.95 -18.09 10.91
C ALA A 98 -18.73 -17.16 11.85
N PRO A 99 -18.03 -16.39 12.73
CA PRO A 99 -18.70 -15.53 13.68
C PRO A 99 -19.69 -14.60 12.97
N GLU A 100 -20.94 -14.63 13.38
CA GLU A 100 -21.96 -13.64 13.02
C GLU A 100 -21.69 -12.26 13.66
N GLU A 101 -20.45 -11.97 14.03
CA GLU A 101 -20.05 -10.72 14.67
C GLU A 101 -19.69 -9.62 13.66
N ALA A 102 -20.51 -9.43 12.64
CA ALA A 102 -20.80 -8.08 12.22
C ALA A 102 -22.20 -7.76 12.79
N ALA A 103 -22.21 -7.31 14.05
CA ALA A 103 -23.41 -6.73 14.61
C ALA A 103 -23.97 -5.77 13.55
N GLU A 104 -25.21 -6.03 13.11
CA GLU A 104 -25.96 -5.10 12.28
C GLU A 104 -26.18 -3.81 13.10
N GLU A 105 -25.16 -2.95 13.15
CA GLU A 105 -25.43 -1.55 13.46
C GLU A 105 -26.46 -1.11 12.43
N LYS A 106 -27.65 -0.75 12.90
CA LYS A 106 -28.74 -0.23 12.06
C LYS A 106 -28.17 0.89 11.20
N LYS A 107 -27.86 0.56 9.95
CA LYS A 107 -27.29 1.51 8.98
C LYS A 107 -28.36 2.55 8.68
N ASP A 108 -28.15 3.78 9.14
CA ASP A 108 -29.01 4.90 8.79
C ASP A 108 -28.72 5.28 7.32
N PRO A 109 -29.66 5.05 6.37
CA PRO A 109 -29.41 5.29 4.95
C PRO A 109 -29.09 6.76 4.65
N ARG A 110 -29.58 7.70 5.47
CA ARG A 110 -29.27 9.13 5.32
C ARG A 110 -27.80 9.41 5.62
N LYS A 111 -27.28 8.88 6.72
CA LYS A 111 -25.85 9.02 7.08
C LYS A 111 -24.93 8.38 6.05
N MET A 112 -25.35 7.26 5.48
CA MET A 112 -24.59 6.58 4.42
C MET A 112 -24.48 7.45 3.17
N VAL A 113 -25.56 8.08 2.73
CA VAL A 113 -25.55 9.00 1.57
C VAL A 113 -24.70 10.23 1.85
N ILE A 114 -24.84 10.86 3.02
CA ILE A 114 -24.05 12.03 3.41
C ILE A 114 -22.56 11.69 3.42
N CYS A 115 -22.19 10.56 4.02
CA CYS A 115 -20.79 10.10 4.05
C CYS A 115 -20.24 9.85 2.64
N ALA A 116 -21.02 9.22 1.77
CA ALA A 116 -20.64 8.98 0.36
C ALA A 116 -20.45 10.29 -0.41
N VAL A 117 -21.31 11.29 -0.20
CA VAL A 117 -21.19 12.61 -0.82
C VAL A 117 -19.95 13.34 -0.30
N ILE A 118 -19.69 13.34 1.01
CA ILE A 118 -18.49 13.94 1.60
C ILE A 118 -17.24 13.29 1.00
N LEU A 119 -17.19 11.95 1.00
CA LEU A 119 -16.05 11.21 0.45
C LEU A 119 -15.83 11.54 -1.03
N GLY A 120 -16.87 11.53 -1.84
CA GLY A 120 -16.79 11.87 -3.26
C GLY A 120 -16.29 13.30 -3.48
N THR A 121 -16.75 14.27 -2.69
CA THR A 121 -16.32 15.67 -2.76
C THR A 121 -14.86 15.82 -2.35
N VAL A 122 -14.42 15.14 -1.28
CA VAL A 122 -13.03 15.15 -0.83
C VAL A 122 -12.10 14.55 -1.89
N VAL A 123 -12.44 13.40 -2.45
CA VAL A 123 -11.64 12.77 -3.51
C VAL A 123 -11.58 13.69 -4.74
N LEU A 124 -12.70 14.27 -5.15
CA LEU A 124 -12.73 15.20 -6.28
C LEU A 124 -11.87 16.45 -6.01
N ALA A 125 -11.93 17.01 -4.81
CA ALA A 125 -11.12 18.17 -4.44
C ALA A 125 -9.62 17.84 -4.41
N MET A 126 -9.24 16.65 -3.93
CA MET A 126 -7.84 16.18 -3.98
C MET A 126 -7.33 16.02 -5.41
N VAL A 127 -8.16 15.49 -6.31
CA VAL A 127 -7.82 15.35 -7.75
C VAL A 127 -7.63 16.71 -8.41
N LEU A 128 -8.44 17.68 -8.01
CA LEU A 128 -8.42 19.06 -8.53
C LEU A 128 -7.50 19.99 -7.73
N GLU A 129 -6.61 19.48 -6.89
CA GLU A 129 -5.70 20.25 -6.04
C GLU A 129 -5.01 21.39 -6.81
N LYS A 130 -4.43 21.09 -7.98
CA LYS A 130 -3.74 22.08 -8.83
C LYS A 130 -4.66 23.20 -9.33
N SER A 131 -5.96 22.93 -9.45
CA SER A 131 -6.95 23.90 -9.95
C SER A 131 -7.59 24.70 -8.81
N ILE A 132 -7.78 24.08 -7.67
CA ILE A 132 -8.44 24.70 -6.50
C ILE A 132 -7.41 25.39 -5.60
N GLY A 133 -6.14 24.97 -5.62
CA GLY A 133 -5.06 25.56 -4.82
C GLY A 133 -5.14 25.20 -3.33
N ILE A 134 -5.92 24.16 -2.96
CA ILE A 134 -6.02 23.64 -1.58
C ILE A 134 -5.21 22.36 -1.50
N ALA A 135 -4.25 22.31 -0.56
CA ALA A 135 -3.42 21.12 -0.36
C ALA A 135 -4.26 19.89 0.02
N MET A 136 -3.83 18.71 -0.41
CA MET A 136 -4.53 17.43 -0.17
C MET A 136 -4.77 17.19 1.32
N GLU A 137 -3.78 17.51 2.16
CA GLU A 137 -3.84 17.34 3.61
C GLU A 137 -4.98 18.18 4.22
N THR A 138 -5.09 19.44 3.76
CA THR A 138 -6.15 20.35 4.20
C THR A 138 -7.52 19.83 3.77
N THR A 139 -7.64 19.35 2.54
CA THR A 139 -8.87 18.75 2.02
C THR A 139 -9.28 17.53 2.82
N ALA A 140 -8.33 16.65 3.19
CA ALA A 140 -8.59 15.48 4.03
C ALA A 140 -9.12 15.87 5.42
N ILE A 141 -8.50 16.86 6.06
CA ILE A 141 -8.92 17.35 7.39
C ILE A 141 -10.33 17.96 7.32
N ILE A 142 -10.61 18.78 6.30
CA ILE A 142 -11.96 19.35 6.09
C ILE A 142 -13.01 18.25 5.92
N GLY A 143 -12.70 17.20 5.15
CA GLY A 143 -13.59 16.05 4.96
C GLY A 143 -13.85 15.29 6.25
N ALA A 144 -12.82 15.04 7.04
CA ALA A 144 -12.96 14.39 8.35
C ALA A 144 -13.81 15.22 9.32
N LEU A 145 -13.59 16.53 9.38
CA LEU A 145 -14.42 17.45 10.18
C LEU A 145 -15.87 17.48 9.70
N ALA A 146 -16.10 17.48 8.37
CA ALA A 146 -17.45 17.43 7.82
C ALA A 146 -18.20 16.15 8.22
N CYS A 147 -17.55 14.99 8.27
CA CYS A 147 -18.13 13.74 8.75
C CYS A 147 -18.55 13.80 10.22
N VAL A 148 -17.79 14.50 11.07
CA VAL A 148 -18.12 14.68 12.48
C VAL A 148 -19.25 15.71 12.64
N LEU A 149 -19.18 16.86 11.97
CA LEU A 149 -20.17 17.93 12.06
C LEU A 149 -21.54 17.52 11.53
N THR A 150 -21.59 16.68 10.49
CA THR A 150 -22.84 16.13 9.96
C THR A 150 -23.40 14.96 10.79
N GLY A 151 -22.69 14.54 11.84
CA GLY A 151 -23.11 13.44 12.70
C GLY A 151 -23.02 12.06 12.05
N CYS A 152 -22.28 11.92 10.94
CA CYS A 152 -21.96 10.62 10.34
C CYS A 152 -21.07 9.80 11.26
N LEU A 153 -20.12 10.47 11.96
CA LEU A 153 -19.22 9.89 12.94
C LEU A 153 -19.30 10.69 14.24
N THR A 154 -19.18 10.02 15.36
CA THR A 154 -18.93 10.68 16.65
C THR A 154 -17.44 11.03 16.76
N GLU A 155 -17.10 12.03 17.55
CA GLU A 155 -15.72 12.40 17.83
C GLU A 155 -14.85 11.20 18.25
N LYS A 156 -15.36 10.35 19.17
CA LYS A 156 -14.67 9.14 19.62
C LYS A 156 -14.42 8.13 18.49
N GLN A 157 -15.36 7.97 17.55
CA GLN A 157 -15.20 7.11 16.39
C GLN A 157 -14.17 7.69 15.43
N ALA A 158 -14.17 9.00 15.21
CA ALA A 158 -13.17 9.68 14.39
C ALA A 158 -11.77 9.48 14.95
N TYR A 159 -11.55 9.72 16.25
CA TYR A 159 -10.25 9.48 16.91
C TYR A 159 -9.79 8.02 16.86
N ARG A 160 -10.72 7.06 16.99
CA ARG A 160 -10.38 5.63 16.86
C ARG A 160 -10.08 5.21 15.43
N GLY A 161 -10.60 5.93 14.44
CA GLY A 161 -10.33 5.69 13.03
C GLY A 161 -8.96 6.19 12.58
N VAL A 162 -8.29 7.04 13.37
CA VAL A 162 -6.94 7.54 13.06
C VAL A 162 -5.91 6.46 13.34
N ASP A 163 -5.06 6.17 12.37
CA ASP A 163 -3.88 5.32 12.57
C ASP A 163 -2.74 6.12 13.21
N TRP A 164 -2.79 6.21 14.53
CA TRP A 164 -1.79 6.90 15.34
C TRP A 164 -0.39 6.32 15.16
N THR A 165 -0.27 5.01 14.92
CA THR A 165 1.01 4.36 14.69
C THR A 165 1.70 4.95 13.46
N THR A 166 0.98 5.08 12.36
CA THR A 166 1.49 5.73 11.15
C THR A 166 1.89 7.18 11.41
N ILE A 167 1.06 7.98 12.12
CA ILE A 167 1.37 9.39 12.43
C ILE A 167 2.65 9.51 13.26
N PHE A 168 2.80 8.73 14.34
CA PHE A 168 4.00 8.77 15.18
C PHE A 168 5.24 8.26 14.44
N LEU A 169 5.09 7.29 13.56
CA LEU A 169 6.18 6.79 12.73
C LEU A 169 6.68 7.89 11.77
N PHE A 170 5.77 8.61 11.12
CA PHE A 170 6.13 9.78 10.30
C PHE A 170 6.83 10.86 11.12
N ALA A 171 6.28 11.22 12.28
CA ALA A 171 6.85 12.25 13.15
C ALA A 171 8.27 11.88 13.62
N GLY A 172 8.55 10.59 13.87
CA GLY A 172 9.88 10.11 14.26
C GLY A 172 10.85 9.98 13.08
N MET A 173 10.31 9.76 11.87
CA MET A 173 11.13 9.57 10.69
C MET A 173 11.74 10.86 10.14
N LEU A 174 11.03 11.99 10.22
CA LEU A 174 11.53 13.27 9.74
C LEU A 174 12.85 13.68 10.44
N PRO A 175 12.96 13.66 11.79
CA PRO A 175 14.22 13.89 12.46
C PRO A 175 15.31 12.88 12.10
N LEU A 176 14.95 11.60 11.90
CA LEU A 176 15.90 10.57 11.51
C LEU A 176 16.46 10.83 10.11
N ALA A 177 15.62 11.20 9.15
CA ALA A 177 16.05 11.56 7.80
C ALA A 177 17.04 12.74 7.83
N ASN A 178 16.73 13.81 8.58
CA ASN A 178 17.59 14.95 8.76
C ASN A 178 18.93 14.57 9.47
N ALA A 179 18.88 13.68 10.46
CA ALA A 179 20.06 13.17 11.12
C ALA A 179 20.96 12.34 10.19
N MET A 180 20.35 11.51 9.34
CA MET A 180 21.08 10.72 8.33
C MET A 180 21.77 11.60 7.29
N GLU A 181 21.09 12.68 6.86
CA GLU A 181 21.66 13.66 5.93
C GLU A 181 22.80 14.45 6.58
N SER A 182 22.56 15.04 7.74
CA SER A 182 23.54 15.89 8.43
C SER A 182 24.76 15.15 8.94
N SER A 183 24.61 13.85 9.31
CA SER A 183 25.73 13.01 9.75
C SER A 183 26.51 12.36 8.59
N GLY A 184 25.99 12.41 7.35
CA GLY A 184 26.56 11.70 6.21
C GLY A 184 26.29 10.18 6.25
N ALA A 185 25.53 9.67 7.22
CA ALA A 185 25.23 8.24 7.32
C ALA A 185 24.45 7.72 6.11
N GLY A 186 23.52 8.52 5.57
CA GLY A 186 22.78 8.21 4.35
C GLY A 186 23.71 8.00 3.16
N GLN A 187 24.69 8.89 2.98
CA GLN A 187 25.69 8.82 1.92
C GLN A 187 26.60 7.57 2.06
N LEU A 188 26.99 7.25 3.30
CA LEU A 188 27.80 6.07 3.57
C LEU A 188 27.05 4.78 3.20
N ILE A 189 25.79 4.66 3.59
CA ILE A 189 24.94 3.51 3.24
C ILE A 189 24.75 3.45 1.72
N ALA A 190 24.44 4.59 1.08
CA ALA A 190 24.28 4.68 -0.37
C ALA A 190 25.55 4.22 -1.11
N ASN A 191 26.71 4.68 -0.69
CA ASN A 191 28.00 4.28 -1.29
C ASN A 191 28.27 2.78 -1.14
N ILE A 192 27.93 2.18 0.01
CA ILE A 192 28.05 0.73 0.21
C ILE A 192 27.11 -0.02 -0.75
N VAL A 193 25.84 0.38 -0.81
CA VAL A 193 24.84 -0.25 -1.67
C VAL A 193 25.23 -0.12 -3.14
N VAL A 194 25.61 1.08 -3.59
CA VAL A 194 26.03 1.33 -4.97
C VAL A 194 27.33 0.56 -5.28
N GLY A 195 28.30 0.55 -4.36
CA GLY A 195 29.56 -0.19 -4.51
C GLY A 195 29.37 -1.71 -4.66
N LEU A 196 28.36 -2.28 -4.00
CA LEU A 196 27.98 -3.70 -4.17
C LEU A 196 27.35 -3.99 -5.55
N MET A 197 26.81 -2.96 -6.21
CA MET A 197 26.21 -3.08 -7.55
C MET A 197 27.22 -2.86 -8.69
N GLY A 198 28.45 -2.41 -8.37
CA GLY A 198 29.51 -2.08 -9.34
C GLY A 198 29.63 -0.58 -9.63
N ASP A 199 30.66 -0.21 -10.41
CA ASP A 199 31.04 1.20 -10.63
C ASP A 199 30.03 2.05 -11.39
N ALA A 200 29.12 1.42 -12.15
CA ALA A 200 28.05 2.11 -12.89
C ALA A 200 26.78 1.22 -12.95
N PRO A 201 25.98 1.15 -11.87
CA PRO A 201 24.82 0.30 -11.84
C PRO A 201 23.75 0.79 -12.83
N SER A 202 23.18 -0.14 -13.59
CA SER A 202 22.10 0.20 -14.50
C SER A 202 20.84 0.62 -13.72
N PRO A 203 19.98 1.51 -14.27
CA PRO A 203 18.70 1.89 -13.66
C PRO A 203 17.84 0.71 -13.24
N MET A 204 17.79 -0.31 -14.08
CA MET A 204 17.03 -1.54 -13.80
C MET A 204 17.59 -2.31 -12.59
N LEU A 205 18.93 -2.34 -12.43
CA LEU A 205 19.57 -2.99 -11.29
C LEU A 205 19.24 -2.30 -9.97
N ILE A 206 19.24 -0.96 -9.97
CA ILE A 206 18.91 -0.14 -8.79
C ILE A 206 17.46 -0.39 -8.38
N ILE A 207 16.51 -0.30 -9.32
CA ILE A 207 15.09 -0.57 -9.06
C ILE A 207 14.91 -2.00 -8.54
N THR A 208 15.55 -2.99 -9.16
CA THR A 208 15.49 -4.38 -8.74
C THR A 208 15.98 -4.57 -7.31
N ALA A 209 17.16 -4.03 -6.98
CA ALA A 209 17.75 -4.15 -5.65
C ALA A 209 16.88 -3.46 -4.58
N MET A 210 16.41 -2.24 -4.86
CA MET A 210 15.54 -1.50 -3.92
C MET A 210 14.16 -2.14 -3.77
N PHE A 211 13.61 -2.70 -4.83
CA PHE A 211 12.37 -3.48 -4.77
C PHE A 211 12.56 -4.72 -3.89
N ILE A 212 13.60 -5.52 -4.14
CA ILE A 212 13.85 -6.75 -3.37
C ILE A 212 14.09 -6.42 -1.89
N LEU A 213 14.86 -5.38 -1.60
CA LEU A 213 15.13 -4.95 -0.23
C LEU A 213 13.84 -4.50 0.47
N SER A 214 13.06 -3.63 -0.15
CA SER A 214 11.80 -3.13 0.41
C SER A 214 10.77 -4.23 0.57
N CYS A 215 10.59 -5.06 -0.47
CA CYS A 215 9.67 -6.19 -0.43
C CYS A 215 10.11 -7.27 0.58
N GLY A 216 11.41 -7.50 0.76
CA GLY A 216 11.95 -8.41 1.76
C GLY A 216 11.67 -7.92 3.19
N LEU A 217 11.97 -6.66 3.47
CA LEU A 217 11.73 -6.06 4.78
C LEU A 217 10.25 -6.06 5.17
N THR A 218 9.36 -5.70 4.23
CA THR A 218 7.92 -5.63 4.50
C THR A 218 7.28 -6.98 4.83
N GLN A 219 7.94 -8.12 4.56
CA GLN A 219 7.44 -9.43 4.99
C GLN A 219 7.53 -9.63 6.52
N PHE A 220 8.43 -8.90 7.20
CA PHE A 220 8.73 -9.07 8.62
C PHE A 220 8.33 -7.86 9.47
N MET A 221 8.13 -6.70 8.85
CA MET A 221 7.71 -5.46 9.52
C MET A 221 6.55 -4.80 8.76
N SER A 222 5.92 -3.78 9.35
CA SER A 222 4.83 -3.07 8.65
C SER A 222 5.32 -2.41 7.36
N ASN A 223 4.44 -2.34 6.36
CA ASN A 223 4.72 -1.68 5.07
C ASN A 223 5.23 -0.25 5.27
N THR A 224 4.59 0.49 6.18
CA THR A 224 4.97 1.86 6.51
C THR A 224 6.36 1.94 7.13
N ALA A 225 6.71 1.01 8.04
CA ALA A 225 8.03 0.99 8.66
C ALA A 225 9.14 0.65 7.65
N ALA A 226 8.89 -0.32 6.75
CA ALA A 226 9.84 -0.67 5.69
C ALA A 226 10.07 0.51 4.74
N ALA A 227 9.00 1.16 4.30
CA ALA A 227 9.07 2.34 3.46
C ALA A 227 9.80 3.50 4.16
N ALA A 228 9.48 3.74 5.44
CA ALA A 228 10.08 4.76 6.25
C ALA A 228 11.61 4.60 6.40
N LEU A 229 12.05 3.38 6.65
CA LEU A 229 13.47 3.07 6.79
C LEU A 229 14.25 3.32 5.49
N LEU A 230 13.65 2.98 4.34
CA LEU A 230 14.32 3.05 3.05
C LEU A 230 14.21 4.41 2.35
N ALA A 231 13.25 5.25 2.73
CA ALA A 231 13.00 6.53 2.09
C ALA A 231 14.22 7.48 2.06
N PRO A 232 14.91 7.77 3.18
CA PRO A 232 16.11 8.61 3.16
C PRO A 232 17.27 7.96 2.40
N ILE A 233 17.38 6.63 2.42
CA ILE A 233 18.39 5.89 1.67
C ILE A 233 18.16 6.04 0.16
N ALA A 234 16.89 6.04 -0.29
CA ALA A 234 16.55 6.27 -1.70
C ALA A 234 17.05 7.62 -2.21
N ILE A 235 16.86 8.69 -1.43
CA ILE A 235 17.34 10.03 -1.78
C ILE A 235 18.86 10.06 -1.84
N SER A 236 19.53 9.48 -0.83
CA SER A 236 21.01 9.41 -0.79
C SER A 236 21.61 8.61 -1.95
N ILE A 237 20.96 7.49 -2.36
CA ILE A 237 21.38 6.71 -3.53
C ILE A 237 21.24 7.57 -4.80
N ALA A 238 20.09 8.24 -5.00
CA ALA A 238 19.87 9.09 -6.17
C ALA A 238 20.92 10.20 -6.27
N GLN A 239 21.25 10.85 -5.15
CA GLN A 239 22.29 11.86 -5.08
C GLN A 239 23.68 11.28 -5.43
N THR A 240 24.01 10.10 -4.91
CA THR A 240 25.31 9.43 -5.15
C THR A 240 25.53 9.12 -6.62
N ILE A 241 24.50 8.64 -7.31
CA ILE A 241 24.58 8.28 -8.75
C ILE A 241 24.27 9.45 -9.69
N GLY A 242 23.91 10.61 -9.16
CA GLY A 242 23.53 11.79 -9.94
C GLY A 242 22.23 11.63 -10.74
N ALA A 243 21.28 10.81 -10.26
CA ALA A 243 20.03 10.48 -10.93
C ALA A 243 18.81 11.09 -10.24
N ALA A 244 17.68 11.12 -10.95
CA ALA A 244 16.42 11.55 -10.36
C ALA A 244 15.96 10.54 -9.27
N PRO A 245 15.49 11.00 -8.10
CA PRO A 245 15.09 10.11 -7.02
C PRO A 245 13.72 9.43 -7.23
N TYR A 246 12.88 9.98 -8.11
CA TYR A 246 11.51 9.51 -8.33
C TYR A 246 11.38 8.00 -8.61
N PRO A 247 12.17 7.40 -9.54
CA PRO A 247 12.04 5.97 -9.81
C PRO A 247 12.42 5.11 -8.62
N ILE A 248 13.44 5.49 -7.84
CA ILE A 248 13.89 4.73 -6.67
C ILE A 248 12.85 4.80 -5.56
N VAL A 249 12.35 6.01 -5.28
CA VAL A 249 11.32 6.25 -4.26
C VAL A 249 10.02 5.52 -4.62
N MET A 250 9.60 5.57 -5.90
CA MET A 250 8.42 4.85 -6.38
C MET A 250 8.59 3.33 -6.22
N ALA A 251 9.76 2.78 -6.59
CA ALA A 251 10.03 1.35 -6.45
C ALA A 251 9.92 0.88 -4.99
N ILE A 252 10.45 1.65 -4.04
CA ILE A 252 10.34 1.34 -2.60
C ILE A 252 8.89 1.36 -2.13
N GLY A 253 8.12 2.40 -2.47
CA GLY A 253 6.74 2.56 -2.04
C GLY A 253 5.83 1.43 -2.54
N ILE A 254 5.96 1.07 -3.83
CA ILE A 254 5.22 -0.04 -4.42
C ILE A 254 5.66 -1.38 -3.83
N ALA A 255 6.97 -1.62 -3.71
CA ALA A 255 7.51 -2.85 -3.15
C ALA A 255 7.08 -3.07 -1.69
N ALA A 256 7.04 -2.01 -0.87
CA ALA A 256 6.55 -2.07 0.50
C ALA A 256 5.07 -2.53 0.57
N SER A 257 4.29 -2.26 -0.47
CA SER A 257 2.89 -2.70 -0.57
C SER A 257 2.75 -4.12 -1.15
N CYS A 258 3.82 -4.72 -1.71
CA CYS A 258 3.85 -6.09 -2.26
C CYS A 258 4.09 -7.17 -1.19
N ALA A 259 3.47 -7.04 -0.05
CA ALA A 259 3.61 -7.96 1.09
C ALA A 259 2.65 -9.14 0.99
N PHE A 260 2.85 -10.01 0.00
CA PHE A 260 1.94 -11.11 -0.31
C PHE A 260 2.38 -12.47 0.27
N THR A 261 3.65 -12.61 0.71
CA THR A 261 4.22 -13.92 1.06
C THR A 261 4.03 -14.31 2.51
N THR A 262 3.53 -13.41 3.36
CA THR A 262 3.28 -13.72 4.78
C THR A 262 1.88 -13.29 5.22
N PRO A 263 1.28 -14.02 6.17
CA PRO A 263 -0.06 -13.66 6.70
C PRO A 263 -0.05 -12.43 7.60
N VAL A 264 1.11 -12.06 8.16
CA VAL A 264 1.22 -11.00 9.18
C VAL A 264 1.68 -9.66 8.62
N ALA A 265 2.18 -9.62 7.38
CA ALA A 265 2.76 -8.42 6.79
C ALA A 265 1.72 -7.31 6.56
N THR A 266 0.47 -7.66 6.26
CA THR A 266 -0.60 -6.69 6.01
C THR A 266 -1.91 -7.06 6.70
N PRO A 267 -2.71 -6.08 7.16
CA PRO A 267 -4.04 -6.35 7.72
C PRO A 267 -4.97 -7.15 6.80
N PRO A 268 -5.03 -6.91 5.48
CA PRO A 268 -5.79 -7.76 4.57
C PRO A 268 -5.47 -9.25 4.66
N ASN A 269 -4.18 -9.60 4.71
CA ASN A 269 -3.74 -10.99 4.81
C ASN A 269 -4.15 -11.62 6.16
N THR A 270 -3.94 -10.88 7.25
CA THR A 270 -4.28 -11.34 8.60
C THR A 270 -5.78 -11.58 8.75
N LEU A 271 -6.62 -10.70 8.21
CA LEU A 271 -8.09 -10.82 8.30
C LEU A 271 -8.61 -12.09 7.63
N VAL A 272 -8.07 -12.45 6.46
CA VAL A 272 -8.54 -13.63 5.73
C VAL A 272 -7.93 -14.94 6.22
N LEU A 273 -6.87 -14.90 7.05
CA LEU A 273 -6.11 -16.06 7.51
C LEU A 273 -7.01 -17.13 8.13
N ALA A 274 -7.76 -16.75 9.16
CA ALA A 274 -8.63 -17.68 9.90
C ALA A 274 -9.86 -18.09 9.07
N ALA A 275 -10.54 -17.13 8.45
CA ALA A 275 -11.74 -17.37 7.66
C ALA A 275 -11.48 -18.26 6.42
N GLY A 276 -10.31 -18.10 5.80
CA GLY A 276 -9.86 -18.91 4.67
C GLY A 276 -9.14 -20.20 5.06
N GLN A 277 -8.93 -20.46 6.37
CA GLN A 277 -8.19 -21.61 6.89
C GLN A 277 -6.78 -21.75 6.28
N PHE A 278 -6.13 -20.63 6.02
CA PHE A 278 -4.81 -20.62 5.40
C PHE A 278 -3.72 -20.99 6.40
N ARG A 279 -2.67 -21.63 5.87
CA ARG A 279 -1.40 -21.85 6.57
C ARG A 279 -0.37 -20.86 6.06
N PHE A 280 0.67 -20.61 6.83
CA PHE A 280 1.77 -19.74 6.42
C PHE A 280 2.30 -20.06 5.02
N MET A 281 2.50 -21.38 4.75
CA MET A 281 3.05 -21.83 3.47
C MET A 281 2.13 -21.56 2.27
N ASP A 282 0.83 -21.39 2.49
CA ASP A 282 -0.10 -21.04 1.40
C ASP A 282 0.17 -19.62 0.91
N TYR A 283 0.46 -18.68 1.82
CA TYR A 283 0.89 -17.33 1.46
C TYR A 283 2.20 -17.34 0.67
N VAL A 284 3.18 -18.12 1.12
CA VAL A 284 4.46 -18.24 0.40
C VAL A 284 4.25 -18.78 -1.02
N LYS A 285 3.50 -19.86 -1.18
CA LYS A 285 3.24 -20.49 -2.49
C LYS A 285 2.50 -19.56 -3.46
N ILE A 286 1.54 -18.80 -2.96
CA ILE A 286 0.72 -17.90 -3.77
C ILE A 286 1.41 -16.56 -3.94
N GLY A 287 2.01 -16.03 -2.88
CA GLY A 287 2.59 -14.70 -2.86
C GLY A 287 3.92 -14.59 -3.59
N LEU A 288 4.80 -15.61 -3.49
CA LEU A 288 6.13 -15.52 -4.10
C LEU A 288 6.10 -15.35 -5.63
N PRO A 289 5.32 -16.12 -6.40
CA PRO A 289 5.21 -15.87 -7.84
C PRO A 289 4.61 -14.49 -8.15
N LEU A 290 3.66 -14.01 -7.32
CA LEU A 290 3.08 -12.68 -7.50
C LEU A 290 4.09 -11.57 -7.22
N VAL A 291 4.95 -11.72 -6.21
CA VAL A 291 6.06 -10.79 -5.93
C VAL A 291 7.02 -10.71 -7.12
N LEU A 292 7.36 -11.87 -7.71
CA LEU A 292 8.23 -11.90 -8.90
C LEU A 292 7.57 -11.21 -10.11
N LEU A 293 6.29 -11.42 -10.34
CA LEU A 293 5.54 -10.71 -11.38
C LEU A 293 5.49 -9.21 -11.10
N SER A 294 5.28 -8.81 -9.83
CA SER A 294 5.28 -7.41 -9.42
C SER A 294 6.64 -6.75 -9.64
N LEU A 295 7.73 -7.45 -9.34
CA LEU A 295 9.09 -6.98 -9.63
C LEU A 295 9.28 -6.72 -11.13
N ILE A 296 8.87 -7.66 -11.99
CA ILE A 296 8.98 -7.50 -13.45
C ILE A 296 8.19 -6.26 -13.91
N VAL A 297 6.96 -6.10 -13.44
CA VAL A 297 6.12 -4.94 -13.76
C VAL A 297 6.81 -3.64 -13.33
N CYS A 298 7.37 -3.59 -12.11
CA CYS A 298 8.07 -2.41 -11.60
C CYS A 298 9.33 -2.09 -12.40
N VAL A 299 10.18 -3.09 -12.67
CA VAL A 299 11.45 -2.90 -13.40
C VAL A 299 11.22 -2.42 -14.83
N VAL A 300 10.10 -2.84 -15.46
CA VAL A 300 9.75 -2.41 -16.82
C VAL A 300 9.09 -1.04 -16.84
N ILE A 301 8.10 -0.80 -15.98
CA ILE A 301 7.24 0.39 -16.09
C ILE A 301 7.87 1.61 -15.41
N ILE A 302 8.53 1.46 -14.25
CA ILE A 302 9.05 2.60 -13.50
C ILE A 302 10.03 3.44 -14.34
N PRO A 303 11.05 2.85 -15.02
CA PRO A 303 11.96 3.66 -15.81
C PRO A 303 11.33 4.30 -17.05
N LEU A 304 10.21 3.75 -17.55
CA LEU A 304 9.49 4.32 -18.69
C LEU A 304 8.68 5.56 -18.31
N VAL A 305 8.15 5.60 -17.09
CA VAL A 305 7.32 6.70 -16.60
C VAL A 305 8.17 7.75 -15.88
N TRP A 306 9.15 7.32 -15.11
CA TRP A 306 10.09 8.19 -14.37
C TRP A 306 11.53 7.87 -14.85
N PRO A 307 12.04 8.61 -15.83
CA PRO A 307 13.43 8.42 -16.27
C PRO A 307 14.43 8.83 -15.17
N PHE A 308 15.59 8.17 -15.18
CA PHE A 308 16.70 8.38 -14.25
C PHE A 308 17.49 9.64 -14.55
#